data_778e1afe7dfde40f3fceca9ed0143c99
#
_entry.id   778e1afe7dfde40f3fceca9ed0143c99
#
_cell.length_a   1.000
_cell.length_b   1.000
_cell.length_c   1.000
_cell.angle_alpha   90.00
_cell.angle_beta   90.00
_cell.angle_gamma   90.00
#
_symmetry.space_group_name_H-M   'P 1'
#
loop_
_entity.id
_entity.type
_entity.pdbx_description
1 polymer ?
#
loop_
_entity_poly.entity_id
_entity_poly.type
_entity_poly.pdbx_seq_one_letter_code
_entity_poly.pdbx_strand_id
1 'polypeptide(L)'
;MMRIGLLGFGTVGKGVYELTSARTDMQVVRVLCRRELQLQDAEVTHDFNDILNDTTIDTVVESIGGLHPAFEYVKAAIEAGKNIVTANKALVATYYDELLPLAQKMGVHFRCTASVGGGIGWLSELERVRRIEHIDYVGGIMNGTCNYILDAMARMDLSYEEALGRAQALGYAEADPSTDVDGIDTWHKLIVSSNVAFGVSLDISGIPAAGIRNITKKDMDTFKKHGLLCKLISTGKCTDGVYSAYVQPTLVELGAPEAAVPMNYNLITLKGDVSGRQSFFGQGAGRYPTAYNVVQDCMDFLNGRGFYCSYGEKVAVNNEEKRAYYVRGAVDAWLQANADETWGEAIVTKPVSVQDMHNWLKEHPNAFIAALPEKTL
;
A
#
# COMPACT_ATOMS: atom_id res chain seq x y z
N MET A 1 28.60 -12.89 -8.47
CA MET A 1 27.49 -13.51 -7.69
C MET A 1 27.15 -12.53 -6.56
N MET A 2 25.90 -12.04 -6.51
CA MET A 2 25.43 -11.13 -5.46
C MET A 2 25.39 -11.84 -4.09
N ARG A 3 25.91 -11.21 -3.05
CA ARG A 3 25.93 -11.73 -1.67
C ARG A 3 25.01 -10.92 -0.79
N ILE A 4 23.98 -11.57 -0.25
CA ILE A 4 22.86 -10.93 0.42
C ILE A 4 22.95 -11.14 1.92
N GLY A 5 22.87 -10.02 2.69
CA GLY A 5 22.51 -10.00 4.11
C GLY A 5 21.01 -9.84 4.25
N LEU A 6 20.33 -10.83 4.82
CA LEU A 6 18.88 -10.83 4.98
C LEU A 6 18.48 -10.40 6.39
N LEU A 7 17.76 -9.29 6.52
CA LEU A 7 17.22 -8.79 7.78
C LEU A 7 15.79 -9.29 7.96
N GLY A 8 15.61 -10.22 8.90
CA GLY A 8 14.33 -10.86 9.21
C GLY A 8 14.14 -12.20 8.49
N PHE A 9 13.63 -13.20 9.25
CA PHE A 9 13.32 -14.53 8.73
C PHE A 9 11.87 -14.92 9.07
N GLY A 10 10.95 -13.96 8.79
CA GLY A 10 9.51 -14.13 8.82
C GLY A 10 8.98 -14.76 7.53
N THR A 11 7.71 -14.51 7.22
CA THR A 11 7.06 -15.07 6.02
C THR A 11 7.79 -14.68 4.74
N VAL A 12 8.12 -13.41 4.55
CA VAL A 12 8.78 -12.90 3.35
C VAL A 12 10.24 -13.33 3.29
N GLY A 13 11.02 -13.11 4.37
CA GLY A 13 12.44 -13.45 4.40
C GLY A 13 12.70 -14.94 4.18
N LYS A 14 11.86 -15.82 4.71
CA LYS A 14 11.93 -17.26 4.41
C LYS A 14 11.69 -17.56 2.93
N GLY A 15 10.71 -16.88 2.30
CA GLY A 15 10.47 -17.01 0.87
C GLY A 15 11.65 -16.51 0.02
N VAL A 16 12.29 -15.40 0.40
CA VAL A 16 13.51 -14.91 -0.27
C VAL A 16 14.63 -15.93 -0.18
N TYR A 17 14.90 -16.46 1.02
CA TYR A 17 15.93 -17.49 1.19
C TYR A 17 15.65 -18.71 0.30
N GLU A 18 14.42 -19.24 0.29
CA GLU A 18 14.04 -20.39 -0.52
C GLU A 18 14.20 -20.13 -2.04
N LEU A 19 13.81 -18.94 -2.51
CA LEU A 19 13.92 -18.59 -3.93
C LEU A 19 15.38 -18.35 -4.36
N THR A 20 16.21 -17.80 -3.48
CA THR A 20 17.63 -17.55 -3.78
C THR A 20 18.49 -18.80 -3.69
N SER A 21 18.14 -19.78 -2.84
CA SER A 21 18.88 -21.05 -2.70
C SER A 21 18.89 -21.89 -4.00
N ALA A 22 17.91 -21.68 -4.89
CA ALA A 22 17.86 -22.35 -6.20
C ALA A 22 18.66 -21.63 -7.30
N ARG A 23 19.39 -20.54 -6.97
CA ARG A 23 20.06 -19.67 -7.95
C ARG A 23 21.58 -19.74 -7.82
N THR A 24 22.26 -19.41 -8.94
CA THR A 24 23.72 -19.37 -9.01
C THR A 24 24.29 -17.95 -9.11
N ASP A 25 23.43 -16.95 -9.34
CA ASP A 25 23.81 -15.54 -9.54
C ASP A 25 23.66 -14.70 -8.28
N MET A 26 22.95 -15.20 -7.27
CA MET A 26 22.78 -14.55 -5.96
C MET A 26 22.69 -15.59 -4.85
N GLN A 27 23.05 -15.18 -3.62
CA GLN A 27 23.00 -16.05 -2.45
C GLN A 27 22.75 -15.24 -1.17
N VAL A 28 21.81 -15.67 -0.33
CA VAL A 28 21.73 -15.22 1.07
C VAL A 28 22.87 -15.89 1.84
N VAL A 29 23.81 -15.09 2.36
CA VAL A 29 24.99 -15.60 3.08
C VAL A 29 24.88 -15.40 4.58
N ARG A 30 24.10 -14.42 5.03
CA ARG A 30 23.87 -14.16 6.46
C ARG A 30 22.43 -13.71 6.71
N VAL A 31 21.84 -14.19 7.80
CA VAL A 31 20.45 -13.91 8.19
C VAL A 31 20.40 -13.33 9.59
N LEU A 32 19.94 -12.12 9.74
CA LEU A 32 19.62 -11.53 11.04
C LEU A 32 18.24 -11.97 11.48
N CYS A 33 18.16 -12.72 12.57
CA CYS A 33 16.87 -13.09 13.15
C CYS A 33 16.97 -13.32 14.66
N ARG A 34 15.84 -13.18 15.39
CA ARG A 34 15.79 -13.35 16.86
C ARG A 34 15.71 -14.81 17.33
N ARG A 35 15.43 -15.73 16.40
CA ARG A 35 15.24 -17.16 16.70
C ARG A 35 16.49 -17.93 16.32
N GLU A 36 16.83 -18.95 17.11
CA GLU A 36 17.81 -19.95 16.70
C GLU A 36 17.30 -20.71 15.47
N LEU A 37 18.10 -20.73 14.42
CA LEU A 37 17.80 -21.43 13.18
C LEU A 37 19.07 -22.12 12.69
N GLN A 38 18.90 -23.23 12.01
CA GLN A 38 19.96 -23.88 11.24
C GLN A 38 19.59 -23.77 9.76
N LEU A 39 20.42 -23.07 8.99
CA LEU A 39 20.28 -22.92 7.55
C LEU A 39 21.45 -23.62 6.87
N GLN A 40 21.20 -24.21 5.72
CA GLN A 40 22.21 -25.01 5.03
C GLN A 40 23.31 -24.15 4.40
N ASP A 41 22.92 -22.99 3.82
CA ASP A 41 23.79 -22.17 2.97
C ASP A 41 23.96 -20.73 3.49
N ALA A 42 23.53 -20.42 4.73
CA ALA A 42 23.63 -19.12 5.33
C ALA A 42 23.92 -19.19 6.83
N GLU A 43 24.72 -18.26 7.32
CA GLU A 43 24.95 -18.09 8.76
C GLU A 43 23.80 -17.31 9.39
N VAL A 44 23.41 -17.70 10.61
CA VAL A 44 22.40 -16.98 11.39
C VAL A 44 23.09 -16.11 12.42
N THR A 45 22.69 -14.85 12.51
CA THR A 45 23.20 -13.92 13.52
C THR A 45 22.08 -13.21 14.26
N HIS A 46 22.39 -12.73 15.47
CA HIS A 46 21.55 -11.87 16.32
C HIS A 46 22.08 -10.44 16.38
N ASP A 47 23.25 -10.18 15.80
CA ASP A 47 23.88 -8.86 15.76
C ASP A 47 23.90 -8.32 14.30
N PHE A 48 23.28 -7.17 14.09
CA PHE A 48 23.29 -6.50 12.79
C PHE A 48 24.70 -6.14 12.32
N ASN A 49 25.63 -5.88 13.25
CA ASN A 49 27.01 -5.53 12.92
C ASN A 49 27.74 -6.65 12.15
N ASP A 50 27.34 -7.90 12.31
CA ASP A 50 27.89 -9.03 11.54
C ASP A 50 27.54 -8.93 10.04
N ILE A 51 26.40 -8.31 9.70
CA ILE A 51 26.02 -8.02 8.31
C ILE A 51 26.63 -6.69 7.85
N LEU A 52 26.59 -5.68 8.71
CA LEU A 52 27.07 -4.34 8.37
C LEU A 52 28.54 -4.33 8.04
N ASN A 53 29.38 -5.00 8.86
CA ASN A 53 30.83 -5.01 8.75
C ASN A 53 31.38 -6.09 7.79
N ASP A 54 30.54 -6.99 7.31
CA ASP A 54 30.95 -7.99 6.32
C ASP A 54 31.09 -7.33 4.94
N THR A 55 32.34 -7.10 4.52
CA THR A 55 32.66 -6.47 3.24
C THR A 55 32.34 -7.35 2.03
N THR A 56 32.03 -8.62 2.23
CA THR A 56 31.63 -9.54 1.16
C THR A 56 30.13 -9.45 0.86
N ILE A 57 29.32 -8.86 1.74
CA ILE A 57 27.89 -8.61 1.53
C ILE A 57 27.75 -7.29 0.78
N ASP A 58 27.24 -7.35 -0.43
CA ASP A 58 27.01 -6.19 -1.30
C ASP A 58 25.56 -5.65 -1.23
N THR A 59 24.61 -6.49 -0.82
CA THR A 59 23.19 -6.15 -0.81
C THR A 59 22.54 -6.56 0.51
N VAL A 60 21.74 -5.67 1.08
CA VAL A 60 20.91 -5.93 2.25
C VAL A 60 19.45 -6.01 1.81
N VAL A 61 18.81 -7.13 2.14
CA VAL A 61 17.36 -7.34 1.96
C VAL A 61 16.67 -7.17 3.31
N GLU A 62 15.79 -6.16 3.44
CA GLU A 62 15.05 -5.88 4.66
C GLU A 62 13.61 -6.43 4.57
N SER A 63 13.25 -7.28 5.54
CA SER A 63 11.94 -7.90 5.70
C SER A 63 11.52 -8.04 7.18
N ILE A 64 12.03 -7.13 8.05
CA ILE A 64 11.71 -7.14 9.48
C ILE A 64 10.29 -6.60 9.70
N GLY A 65 9.94 -5.52 8.97
CA GLY A 65 8.71 -4.77 9.16
C GLY A 65 8.79 -3.77 10.32
N GLY A 66 7.79 -2.87 10.40
CA GLY A 66 7.78 -1.76 11.34
C GLY A 66 8.77 -0.65 10.96
N LEU A 67 8.89 0.37 11.81
CA LEU A 67 9.80 1.51 11.56
C LEU A 67 11.17 1.27 12.18
N HIS A 68 11.21 0.86 13.43
CA HIS A 68 12.42 0.66 14.21
C HIS A 68 12.57 -0.82 14.63
N PRO A 69 13.73 -1.41 14.53
CA PRO A 69 15.03 -0.85 14.11
C PRO A 69 15.30 -0.88 12.59
N ALA A 70 14.28 -1.11 11.75
CA ALA A 70 14.46 -1.24 10.30
C ALA A 70 15.08 0.02 9.67
N PHE A 71 14.66 1.21 10.13
CA PHE A 71 15.19 2.48 9.65
C PHE A 71 16.70 2.63 9.93
N GLU A 72 17.12 2.37 11.18
CA GLU A 72 18.52 2.47 11.57
C GLU A 72 19.40 1.48 10.79
N TYR A 73 18.92 0.26 10.60
CA TYR A 73 19.67 -0.77 9.88
C TYR A 73 19.80 -0.45 8.39
N VAL A 74 18.71 -0.01 7.76
CA VAL A 74 18.72 0.37 6.33
C VAL A 74 19.61 1.59 6.12
N LYS A 75 19.50 2.62 6.97
CA LYS A 75 20.33 3.82 6.90
C LYS A 75 21.82 3.49 7.06
N ALA A 76 22.20 2.72 8.09
CA ALA A 76 23.59 2.32 8.31
C ALA A 76 24.12 1.46 7.15
N ALA A 77 23.29 0.57 6.58
CA ALA A 77 23.69 -0.23 5.43
C ALA A 77 23.96 0.64 4.17
N ILE A 78 23.12 1.66 3.93
CA ILE A 78 23.35 2.65 2.85
C ILE A 78 24.66 3.39 3.08
N GLU A 79 24.90 3.89 4.31
CA GLU A 79 26.13 4.61 4.68
C GLU A 79 27.40 3.72 4.56
N ALA A 80 27.25 2.40 4.77
CA ALA A 80 28.29 1.41 4.56
C ALA A 80 28.48 0.99 3.08
N GLY A 81 27.76 1.62 2.14
CA GLY A 81 27.90 1.34 0.71
C GLY A 81 27.19 0.07 0.22
N LYS A 82 26.20 -0.43 0.97
CA LYS A 82 25.45 -1.63 0.58
C LYS A 82 24.16 -1.25 -0.16
N ASN A 83 23.82 -2.02 -1.18
CA ASN A 83 22.53 -1.89 -1.89
C ASN A 83 21.38 -2.34 -0.99
N ILE A 84 20.20 -1.76 -1.20
CA ILE A 84 19.01 -2.03 -0.39
C ILE A 84 17.86 -2.55 -1.24
N VAL A 85 17.27 -3.66 -0.81
CA VAL A 85 15.94 -4.11 -1.23
C VAL A 85 15.06 -4.24 0.01
N THR A 86 13.89 -3.59 0.02
CA THR A 86 12.97 -3.67 1.16
C THR A 86 11.54 -3.99 0.74
N ALA A 87 10.86 -4.81 1.53
CA ALA A 87 9.42 -5.07 1.42
C ALA A 87 8.59 -4.23 2.43
N ASN A 88 9.24 -3.33 3.16
CA ASN A 88 8.65 -2.60 4.28
C ASN A 88 8.01 -1.28 3.84
N LYS A 89 6.72 -1.36 3.51
CA LYS A 89 5.94 -0.19 3.07
C LYS A 89 5.91 0.97 4.06
N ALA A 90 5.83 0.65 5.37
CA ALA A 90 5.79 1.68 6.41
C ALA A 90 7.11 2.46 6.47
N LEU A 91 8.23 1.76 6.40
CA LEU A 91 9.57 2.36 6.34
C LEU A 91 9.70 3.28 5.13
N VAL A 92 9.35 2.78 3.94
CA VAL A 92 9.49 3.54 2.69
C VAL A 92 8.54 4.74 2.68
N ALA A 93 7.28 4.58 3.11
CA ALA A 93 6.32 5.68 3.14
C ALA A 93 6.73 6.80 4.11
N THR A 94 7.32 6.43 5.27
CA THR A 94 7.67 7.40 6.32
C THR A 94 8.99 8.12 6.04
N TYR A 95 9.99 7.40 5.51
CA TYR A 95 11.36 7.90 5.34
C TYR A 95 11.80 7.99 3.88
N TYR A 96 10.84 8.12 2.95
CA TYR A 96 11.11 8.22 1.52
C TYR A 96 12.08 9.36 1.19
N ASP A 97 11.84 10.53 1.78
CA ASP A 97 12.61 11.76 1.60
C ASP A 97 13.96 11.78 2.33
N GLU A 98 14.27 10.78 3.12
CA GLU A 98 15.57 10.60 3.77
C GLU A 98 16.39 9.47 3.12
N LEU A 99 15.79 8.30 2.97
CA LEU A 99 16.50 7.09 2.53
C LEU A 99 16.89 7.12 1.06
N LEU A 100 16.01 7.59 0.17
CA LEU A 100 16.30 7.60 -1.27
C LEU A 100 17.39 8.62 -1.65
N PRO A 101 17.34 9.88 -1.16
CA PRO A 101 18.44 10.83 -1.39
C PRO A 101 19.76 10.36 -0.81
N LEU A 102 19.72 9.71 0.38
CA LEU A 102 20.92 9.15 0.98
C LEU A 102 21.53 8.04 0.10
N ALA A 103 20.71 7.10 -0.37
CA ALA A 103 21.15 6.02 -1.26
C ALA A 103 21.75 6.59 -2.55
N GLN A 104 21.11 7.59 -3.14
CA GLN A 104 21.59 8.28 -4.33
C GLN A 104 22.93 8.99 -4.07
N LYS A 105 23.06 9.70 -2.96
CA LYS A 105 24.30 10.36 -2.54
C LYS A 105 25.46 9.37 -2.33
N MET A 106 25.16 8.21 -1.76
CA MET A 106 26.15 7.16 -1.51
C MET A 106 26.45 6.30 -2.74
N GLY A 107 25.71 6.49 -3.85
CA GLY A 107 25.88 5.73 -5.09
C GLY A 107 25.49 4.26 -4.97
N VAL A 108 24.60 3.91 -4.03
CA VAL A 108 24.08 2.56 -3.84
C VAL A 108 22.68 2.43 -4.42
N HIS A 109 22.30 1.23 -4.81
CA HIS A 109 20.98 0.94 -5.33
C HIS A 109 19.95 0.81 -4.21
N PHE A 110 18.72 1.28 -4.48
CA PHE A 110 17.57 1.16 -3.56
C PHE A 110 16.31 0.77 -4.33
N ARG A 111 15.71 -0.36 -3.98
CA ARG A 111 14.43 -0.80 -4.56
C ARG A 111 13.48 -1.32 -3.49
N CYS A 112 12.18 -1.17 -3.75
CA CYS A 112 11.12 -1.55 -2.80
C CYS A 112 9.85 -2.07 -3.51
N THR A 113 9.98 -2.74 -4.66
CA THR A 113 8.83 -3.23 -5.44
C THR A 113 7.89 -4.09 -4.59
N ALA A 114 8.46 -4.92 -3.73
CA ALA A 114 7.71 -5.80 -2.83
C ALA A 114 6.89 -5.07 -1.75
N SER A 115 7.11 -3.78 -1.52
CA SER A 115 6.38 -2.99 -0.52
C SER A 115 4.93 -2.69 -0.93
N VAL A 116 4.62 -2.71 -2.24
CA VAL A 116 3.27 -2.48 -2.77
C VAL A 116 2.88 -3.54 -3.78
N GLY A 117 1.69 -4.13 -3.58
CA GLY A 117 1.10 -5.07 -4.54
C GLY A 117 1.61 -6.51 -4.43
N GLY A 118 2.46 -6.84 -3.46
CA GLY A 118 2.93 -8.21 -3.23
C GLY A 118 3.54 -8.84 -4.48
N GLY A 119 2.80 -9.71 -5.18
CA GLY A 119 3.22 -10.37 -6.42
C GLY A 119 3.02 -9.53 -7.68
N ILE A 120 2.32 -8.39 -7.60
CA ILE A 120 2.12 -7.47 -8.71
C ILE A 120 3.38 -6.61 -8.85
N GLY A 121 3.98 -6.56 -10.03
CA GLY A 121 5.17 -5.74 -10.31
C GLY A 121 4.87 -4.23 -10.41
N TRP A 122 4.07 -3.72 -9.49
CA TRP A 122 3.44 -2.40 -9.55
C TRP A 122 4.41 -1.23 -9.66
N LEU A 123 5.35 -1.13 -8.72
CA LEU A 123 6.29 0.00 -8.71
C LEU A 123 7.24 -0.01 -9.90
N SER A 124 7.63 -1.20 -10.37
CA SER A 124 8.44 -1.35 -11.59
C SER A 124 7.66 -0.93 -12.84
N GLU A 125 6.34 -1.17 -12.87
CA GLU A 125 5.50 -0.70 -13.99
C GLU A 125 5.31 0.82 -13.96
N LEU A 126 5.11 1.42 -12.78
CA LEU A 126 5.09 2.89 -12.65
C LEU A 126 6.39 3.51 -13.17
N GLU A 127 7.55 2.93 -12.81
CA GLU A 127 8.84 3.35 -13.34
C GLU A 127 8.89 3.26 -14.88
N ARG A 128 8.40 2.15 -15.44
CA ARG A 128 8.39 1.92 -16.88
C ARG A 128 7.54 2.95 -17.62
N VAL A 129 6.33 3.19 -17.12
CA VAL A 129 5.37 4.13 -17.73
C VAL A 129 5.91 5.56 -17.69
N ARG A 130 6.48 5.99 -16.57
CA ARG A 130 7.04 7.35 -16.40
C ARG A 130 8.20 7.70 -17.34
N ARG A 131 8.78 6.74 -18.03
CA ARG A 131 9.88 7.01 -18.97
C ARG A 131 9.43 7.81 -20.17
N ILE A 132 8.15 7.74 -20.54
CA ILE A 132 7.63 8.33 -21.77
C ILE A 132 6.32 9.10 -21.59
N GLU A 133 5.64 8.99 -20.43
CA GLU A 133 4.37 9.67 -20.20
C GLU A 133 4.20 10.14 -18.75
N HIS A 134 3.31 11.09 -18.55
CA HIS A 134 2.86 11.48 -17.22
C HIS A 134 1.80 10.51 -16.71
N ILE A 135 1.85 10.25 -15.39
CA ILE A 135 0.81 9.50 -14.69
C ILE A 135 -0.07 10.50 -13.95
N ASP A 136 -1.35 10.56 -14.32
CA ASP A 136 -2.33 11.47 -13.69
C ASP A 136 -2.98 10.87 -12.46
N TYR A 137 -3.05 9.52 -12.40
CA TYR A 137 -3.77 8.81 -11.37
C TYR A 137 -3.07 7.50 -11.01
N VAL A 138 -3.04 7.20 -9.71
CA VAL A 138 -2.73 5.90 -9.16
C VAL A 138 -3.72 5.57 -8.03
N GLY A 139 -4.17 4.33 -7.94
CA GLY A 139 -5.10 3.99 -6.86
C GLY A 139 -5.74 2.62 -7.05
N GLY A 140 -6.84 2.40 -6.34
CA GLY A 140 -7.61 1.17 -6.40
C GLY A 140 -7.64 0.37 -5.11
N ILE A 141 -7.87 -0.93 -5.21
CA ILE A 141 -7.96 -1.86 -4.07
C ILE A 141 -6.55 -2.37 -3.75
N MET A 142 -5.95 -1.84 -2.68
CA MET A 142 -4.57 -2.19 -2.28
C MET A 142 -4.49 -3.03 -0.99
N ASN A 143 -5.63 -3.33 -0.34
CA ASN A 143 -5.67 -4.14 0.87
C ASN A 143 -6.58 -5.36 0.69
N GLY A 144 -5.99 -6.56 0.76
CA GLY A 144 -6.72 -7.81 0.55
C GLY A 144 -7.66 -8.15 1.71
N THR A 145 -7.30 -7.83 2.96
CA THR A 145 -8.14 -8.08 4.15
C THR A 145 -9.45 -7.29 4.06
N CYS A 146 -9.37 -5.98 3.81
CA CYS A 146 -10.56 -5.16 3.64
C CYS A 146 -11.42 -5.60 2.45
N ASN A 147 -10.77 -5.93 1.31
CA ASN A 147 -11.53 -6.41 0.16
C ASN A 147 -12.24 -7.72 0.48
N TYR A 148 -11.60 -8.66 1.19
CA TYR A 148 -12.24 -9.90 1.61
C TYR A 148 -13.45 -9.64 2.51
N ILE A 149 -13.31 -8.78 3.53
CA ILE A 149 -14.40 -8.45 4.48
C ILE A 149 -15.60 -7.88 3.71
N LEU A 150 -15.37 -6.86 2.87
CA LEU A 150 -16.44 -6.20 2.10
C LEU A 150 -17.07 -7.15 1.06
N ASP A 151 -16.27 -7.99 0.40
CA ASP A 151 -16.78 -8.99 -0.55
C ASP A 151 -17.61 -10.08 0.16
N ALA A 152 -17.17 -10.56 1.33
CA ALA A 152 -17.90 -11.53 2.14
C ALA A 152 -19.22 -10.95 2.67
N MET A 153 -19.24 -9.71 3.16
CA MET A 153 -20.46 -9.01 3.55
C MET A 153 -21.45 -8.91 2.38
N ALA A 154 -20.95 -8.54 1.19
CA ALA A 154 -21.80 -8.35 0.01
C ALA A 154 -22.33 -9.65 -0.60
N ARG A 155 -21.50 -10.70 -0.72
CA ARG A 155 -21.84 -11.94 -1.43
C ARG A 155 -22.43 -13.02 -0.53
N MET A 156 -22.00 -13.05 0.75
CA MET A 156 -22.44 -14.08 1.71
C MET A 156 -23.43 -13.57 2.73
N ASP A 157 -23.84 -12.30 2.61
CA ASP A 157 -24.82 -11.64 3.47
C ASP A 157 -24.43 -11.63 4.96
N LEU A 158 -23.10 -11.48 5.23
CA LEU A 158 -22.54 -11.51 6.59
C LEU A 158 -22.53 -10.14 7.24
N SER A 159 -22.55 -10.11 8.59
CA SER A 159 -22.16 -8.92 9.36
C SER A 159 -20.66 -8.65 9.23
N TYR A 160 -20.24 -7.43 9.65
CA TYR A 160 -18.81 -7.09 9.68
C TYR A 160 -18.02 -8.03 10.59
N GLU A 161 -18.54 -8.33 11.78
CA GLU A 161 -17.90 -9.20 12.77
C GLU A 161 -17.75 -10.63 12.27
N GLU A 162 -18.77 -11.18 11.60
CA GLU A 162 -18.70 -12.51 10.99
C GLU A 162 -17.69 -12.57 9.84
N ALA A 163 -17.66 -11.53 8.98
CA ALA A 163 -16.72 -11.45 7.87
C ALA A 163 -15.27 -11.29 8.37
N LEU A 164 -15.05 -10.45 9.39
CA LEU A 164 -13.74 -10.29 10.04
C LEU A 164 -13.29 -11.59 10.70
N GLY A 165 -14.17 -12.26 11.47
CA GLY A 165 -13.84 -13.55 12.11
C GLY A 165 -13.44 -14.62 11.09
N ARG A 166 -14.10 -14.66 9.92
CA ARG A 166 -13.71 -15.54 8.81
C ARG A 166 -12.36 -15.15 8.21
N ALA A 167 -12.09 -13.85 8.02
CA ALA A 167 -10.79 -13.37 7.54
C ALA A 167 -9.66 -13.78 8.48
N GLN A 168 -9.87 -13.71 9.80
CA GLN A 168 -8.92 -14.16 10.82
C GLN A 168 -8.71 -15.68 10.78
N ALA A 169 -9.79 -16.47 10.68
CA ALA A 169 -9.71 -17.92 10.58
C ALA A 169 -8.96 -18.40 9.32
N LEU A 170 -9.04 -17.64 8.22
CA LEU A 170 -8.32 -17.91 6.97
C LEU A 170 -6.90 -17.35 6.95
N GLY A 171 -6.48 -16.62 7.99
CA GLY A 171 -5.15 -15.99 8.07
C GLY A 171 -5.00 -14.74 7.19
N TYR A 172 -6.10 -14.13 6.74
CA TYR A 172 -6.07 -12.86 6.00
C TYR A 172 -6.01 -11.65 6.92
N ALA A 173 -6.51 -11.76 8.16
CA ALA A 173 -6.41 -10.75 9.20
C ALA A 173 -5.69 -11.30 10.43
N GLU A 174 -4.90 -10.46 11.08
CA GLU A 174 -4.29 -10.75 12.38
C GLU A 174 -5.32 -10.57 13.52
N ALA A 175 -4.94 -10.95 14.75
CA ALA A 175 -5.79 -10.76 15.92
C ALA A 175 -6.15 -9.29 16.17
N ASP A 176 -5.19 -8.38 15.94
CA ASP A 176 -5.44 -6.94 15.82
C ASP A 176 -5.45 -6.53 14.35
N PRO A 177 -6.62 -6.35 13.74
CA PRO A 177 -6.75 -6.00 12.33
C PRO A 177 -6.66 -4.50 12.06
N SER A 178 -6.35 -3.66 13.06
CA SER A 178 -6.46 -2.19 12.99
C SER A 178 -5.70 -1.60 11.79
N THR A 179 -4.49 -2.08 11.52
CA THR A 179 -3.70 -1.61 10.38
C THR A 179 -4.43 -1.77 9.04
N ASP A 180 -5.19 -2.86 8.89
CA ASP A 180 -5.97 -3.11 7.67
C ASP A 180 -7.27 -2.32 7.69
N VAL A 181 -8.12 -2.55 8.71
CA VAL A 181 -9.51 -2.06 8.71
C VAL A 181 -9.64 -0.55 8.94
N ASP A 182 -8.63 0.10 9.48
CA ASP A 182 -8.56 1.56 9.61
C ASP A 182 -7.90 2.24 8.37
N GLY A 183 -7.47 1.43 7.39
CA GLY A 183 -6.95 1.92 6.11
C GLY A 183 -5.46 2.28 6.11
N ILE A 184 -4.73 2.03 7.19
CA ILE A 184 -3.32 2.42 7.36
C ILE A 184 -2.39 1.65 6.41
N ASP A 185 -2.63 0.35 6.21
CA ASP A 185 -1.89 -0.44 5.21
C ASP A 185 -2.06 0.14 3.80
N THR A 186 -3.30 0.47 3.43
CA THR A 186 -3.62 1.09 2.15
C THR A 186 -2.98 2.47 2.01
N TRP A 187 -2.97 3.25 3.10
CA TRP A 187 -2.36 4.59 3.16
C TRP A 187 -0.85 4.55 2.89
N HIS A 188 -0.10 3.65 3.54
CA HIS A 188 1.33 3.47 3.25
C HIS A 188 1.58 3.10 1.78
N LYS A 189 0.77 2.18 1.23
CA LYS A 189 0.91 1.75 -0.17
C LYS A 189 0.59 2.87 -1.15
N LEU A 190 -0.41 3.71 -0.84
CA LEU A 190 -0.75 4.88 -1.63
C LEU A 190 0.40 5.89 -1.68
N ILE A 191 1.01 6.19 -0.52
CA ILE A 191 2.14 7.13 -0.43
C ILE A 191 3.29 6.66 -1.33
N VAL A 192 3.73 5.40 -1.15
CA VAL A 192 4.82 4.85 -1.96
C VAL A 192 4.48 4.87 -3.45
N SER A 193 3.25 4.46 -3.81
CA SER A 193 2.78 4.46 -5.20
C SER A 193 2.78 5.87 -5.80
N SER A 194 2.24 6.84 -5.08
CA SER A 194 2.15 8.24 -5.54
C SER A 194 3.53 8.88 -5.68
N ASN A 195 4.42 8.65 -4.70
CA ASN A 195 5.78 9.16 -4.77
C ASN A 195 6.53 8.63 -6.00
N VAL A 196 6.43 7.32 -6.27
CA VAL A 196 7.04 6.70 -7.44
C VAL A 196 6.35 7.17 -8.73
N ALA A 197 5.02 7.22 -8.77
CA ALA A 197 4.26 7.60 -9.96
C ALA A 197 4.49 9.05 -10.36
N PHE A 198 4.49 9.97 -9.41
CA PHE A 198 4.59 11.40 -9.69
C PHE A 198 6.03 11.94 -9.61
N GLY A 199 6.97 11.16 -9.05
CA GLY A 199 8.38 11.54 -8.89
C GLY A 199 8.60 12.65 -7.89
N VAL A 200 7.83 12.66 -6.85
CA VAL A 200 7.86 13.65 -5.76
C VAL A 200 7.93 12.93 -4.41
N SER A 201 8.06 13.68 -3.33
CA SER A 201 7.78 13.21 -1.97
C SER A 201 6.55 13.95 -1.45
N LEU A 202 5.41 13.25 -1.33
CA LEU A 202 4.20 13.86 -0.79
C LEU A 202 4.36 14.16 0.70
N ASP A 203 3.86 15.32 1.14
CA ASP A 203 3.73 15.59 2.57
C ASP A 203 2.64 14.70 3.17
N ILE A 204 3.07 13.65 3.87
CA ILE A 204 2.18 12.63 4.41
C ILE A 204 1.19 13.16 5.45
N SER A 205 1.48 14.30 6.09
CA SER A 205 0.58 14.92 7.07
C SER A 205 -0.74 15.42 6.45
N GLY A 206 -0.75 15.68 5.15
CA GLY A 206 -1.92 16.11 4.39
C GLY A 206 -2.76 14.97 3.80
N ILE A 207 -2.38 13.70 4.00
CA ILE A 207 -3.04 12.55 3.40
C ILE A 207 -4.01 11.90 4.39
N PRO A 208 -5.34 12.10 4.24
CA PRO A 208 -6.31 11.51 5.14
C PRO A 208 -6.60 10.04 4.78
N ALA A 209 -6.97 9.25 5.80
CA ALA A 209 -7.44 7.90 5.63
C ALA A 209 -8.71 7.65 6.45
N ALA A 210 -9.66 6.96 5.84
CA ALA A 210 -10.84 6.40 6.48
C ALA A 210 -10.93 4.91 6.16
N GLY A 211 -11.15 4.09 7.18
CA GLY A 211 -11.25 2.64 7.06
C GLY A 211 -12.69 2.13 6.97
N ILE A 212 -12.84 0.81 7.14
CA ILE A 212 -14.11 0.10 7.03
C ILE A 212 -14.66 -0.36 8.40
N ARG A 213 -13.99 -0.05 9.51
CA ARG A 213 -14.33 -0.56 10.86
C ARG A 213 -15.79 -0.38 11.23
N ASN A 214 -16.37 0.77 10.89
CA ASN A 214 -17.72 1.15 11.28
C ASN A 214 -18.82 0.74 10.27
N ILE A 215 -18.47 0.00 9.20
CA ILE A 215 -19.46 -0.46 8.23
C ILE A 215 -20.42 -1.48 8.87
N THR A 216 -21.69 -1.42 8.50
CA THR A 216 -22.71 -2.35 9.00
C THR A 216 -23.39 -3.11 7.86
N LYS A 217 -24.07 -4.18 8.21
CA LYS A 217 -24.92 -4.92 7.26
C LYS A 217 -26.01 -4.04 6.65
N LYS A 218 -26.61 -3.11 7.45
CA LYS A 218 -27.61 -2.16 6.94
C LYS A 218 -27.07 -1.25 5.86
N ASP A 219 -25.79 -0.82 5.98
CA ASP A 219 -25.11 -0.04 4.94
C ASP A 219 -25.01 -0.86 3.64
N MET A 220 -24.55 -2.12 3.73
CA MET A 220 -24.43 -3.02 2.59
C MET A 220 -25.77 -3.29 1.91
N ASP A 221 -26.84 -3.51 2.69
CA ASP A 221 -28.19 -3.66 2.17
C ASP A 221 -28.69 -2.40 1.45
N THR A 222 -28.32 -1.24 1.95
CA THR A 222 -28.64 0.05 1.32
C THR A 222 -27.90 0.20 0.00
N PHE A 223 -26.59 -0.07 -0.04
CA PHE A 223 -25.79 -0.01 -1.27
C PHE A 223 -26.33 -0.96 -2.33
N LYS A 224 -26.67 -2.18 -1.94
CA LYS A 224 -27.26 -3.19 -2.84
C LYS A 224 -28.57 -2.70 -3.48
N LYS A 225 -29.45 -2.03 -2.72
CA LYS A 225 -30.71 -1.44 -3.23
C LYS A 225 -30.44 -0.37 -4.30
N HIS A 226 -29.31 0.34 -4.19
CA HIS A 226 -28.91 1.37 -5.16
C HIS A 226 -28.02 0.82 -6.29
N GLY A 227 -27.81 -0.51 -6.38
CA GLY A 227 -26.98 -1.13 -7.41
C GLY A 227 -25.46 -0.88 -7.24
N LEU A 228 -25.02 -0.67 -6.01
CA LEU A 228 -23.65 -0.29 -5.66
C LEU A 228 -23.00 -1.34 -4.76
N LEU A 229 -21.66 -1.39 -4.81
CA LEU A 229 -20.82 -2.14 -3.88
C LEU A 229 -19.84 -1.21 -3.18
N CYS A 230 -19.51 -1.49 -1.92
CA CYS A 230 -18.51 -0.75 -1.17
C CYS A 230 -17.13 -1.41 -1.34
N LYS A 231 -16.11 -0.61 -1.61
CA LYS A 231 -14.70 -1.00 -1.64
C LYS A 231 -13.85 0.00 -0.87
N LEU A 232 -12.75 -0.43 -0.26
CA LEU A 232 -11.74 0.49 0.28
C LEU A 232 -10.82 0.89 -0.86
N ILE A 233 -10.89 2.14 -1.28
CA ILE A 233 -10.16 2.66 -2.44
C ILE A 233 -9.11 3.68 -1.99
N SER A 234 -7.89 3.50 -2.47
CA SER A 234 -6.85 4.52 -2.45
C SER A 234 -6.93 5.38 -3.71
N THR A 235 -6.69 6.67 -3.57
CA THR A 235 -6.69 7.63 -4.69
C THR A 235 -5.49 8.54 -4.55
N GLY A 236 -4.63 8.56 -5.55
CA GLY A 236 -3.58 9.54 -5.77
C GLY A 236 -3.75 10.17 -7.14
N LYS A 237 -3.76 11.49 -7.21
CA LYS A 237 -3.93 12.26 -8.45
C LYS A 237 -2.87 13.33 -8.56
N CYS A 238 -2.45 13.62 -9.80
CA CYS A 238 -1.66 14.80 -10.15
C CYS A 238 -2.37 15.49 -11.32
N THR A 239 -2.88 16.68 -11.09
CA THR A 239 -3.56 17.48 -12.13
C THR A 239 -2.94 18.87 -12.12
N ASP A 240 -2.32 19.28 -13.23
CA ASP A 240 -1.67 20.58 -13.39
C ASP A 240 -0.67 20.93 -12.25
N GLY A 241 0.06 19.93 -11.75
CA GLY A 241 1.00 20.09 -10.64
C GLY A 241 0.37 20.17 -9.25
N VAL A 242 -0.93 19.97 -9.13
CA VAL A 242 -1.64 19.84 -7.85
C VAL A 242 -1.78 18.36 -7.51
N TYR A 243 -1.30 18.00 -6.33
CA TYR A 243 -1.32 16.61 -5.85
C TYR A 243 -2.44 16.40 -4.85
N SER A 244 -3.22 15.33 -5.06
CA SER A 244 -4.28 14.88 -4.17
C SER A 244 -4.03 13.44 -3.79
N ALA A 245 -4.18 13.07 -2.51
CA ALA A 245 -4.00 11.71 -2.04
C ALA A 245 -4.88 11.43 -0.82
N TYR A 246 -5.63 10.31 -0.85
CA TYR A 246 -6.51 9.91 0.26
C TYR A 246 -6.92 8.43 0.16
N VAL A 247 -7.35 7.87 1.28
CA VAL A 247 -7.91 6.51 1.38
C VAL A 247 -9.30 6.59 2.01
N GLN A 248 -10.30 5.96 1.38
CA GLN A 248 -11.65 5.95 1.93
C GLN A 248 -12.51 4.83 1.36
N PRO A 249 -13.55 4.38 2.09
CA PRO A 249 -14.63 3.59 1.52
C PRO A 249 -15.25 4.34 0.35
N THR A 250 -15.45 3.63 -0.75
CA THR A 250 -16.00 4.21 -1.99
C THR A 250 -17.03 3.25 -2.56
N LEU A 251 -18.17 3.77 -2.94
CA LEU A 251 -19.20 3.03 -3.65
C LEU A 251 -18.85 2.95 -5.11
N VAL A 252 -18.93 1.76 -5.68
CA VAL A 252 -18.65 1.48 -7.08
C VAL A 252 -19.86 0.85 -7.74
N GLU A 253 -20.11 1.20 -9.00
CA GLU A 253 -21.15 0.57 -9.81
C GLU A 253 -20.83 -0.90 -10.09
N LEU A 254 -21.85 -1.74 -10.25
CA LEU A 254 -21.69 -3.18 -10.50
C LEU A 254 -20.88 -3.49 -11.77
N GLY A 255 -20.85 -2.56 -12.74
CA GLY A 255 -20.08 -2.68 -13.98
C GLY A 255 -18.62 -2.22 -13.87
N ALA A 256 -18.21 -1.62 -12.76
CA ALA A 256 -16.85 -1.15 -12.57
C ALA A 256 -15.88 -2.33 -12.37
N PRO A 257 -14.62 -2.24 -12.85
CA PRO A 257 -13.62 -3.29 -12.64
C PRO A 257 -13.41 -3.62 -11.15
N GLU A 258 -13.47 -2.62 -10.27
CA GLU A 258 -13.33 -2.76 -8.81
C GLU A 258 -14.43 -3.62 -8.20
N ALA A 259 -15.65 -3.59 -8.75
CA ALA A 259 -16.78 -4.41 -8.29
C ALA A 259 -16.54 -5.91 -8.52
N ALA A 260 -15.80 -6.25 -9.57
CA ALA A 260 -15.51 -7.62 -9.94
C ALA A 260 -14.39 -8.28 -9.12
N VAL A 261 -13.64 -7.49 -8.32
CA VAL A 261 -12.50 -8.01 -7.53
C VAL A 261 -12.99 -8.86 -6.36
N PRO A 262 -12.75 -10.19 -6.38
CA PRO A 262 -13.26 -11.08 -5.35
C PRO A 262 -12.29 -11.23 -4.18
N MET A 263 -12.80 -11.69 -3.05
CA MET A 263 -12.02 -12.18 -1.91
C MET A 263 -10.88 -11.22 -1.49
N ASN A 264 -9.67 -11.74 -1.30
CA ASN A 264 -8.50 -10.99 -0.86
C ASN A 264 -7.58 -10.50 -2.00
N TYR A 265 -8.09 -10.45 -3.23
CA TYR A 265 -7.34 -9.94 -4.35
C TYR A 265 -7.27 -8.41 -4.35
N ASN A 266 -6.22 -7.90 -4.99
CA ASN A 266 -6.03 -6.48 -5.24
C ASN A 266 -6.26 -6.16 -6.71
N LEU A 267 -6.69 -4.93 -6.97
CA LEU A 267 -6.74 -4.31 -8.30
C LEU A 267 -6.16 -2.91 -8.18
N ILE A 268 -4.97 -2.71 -8.70
CA ILE A 268 -4.26 -1.45 -8.65
C ILE A 268 -4.25 -0.84 -10.04
N THR A 269 -4.58 0.43 -10.15
CA THR A 269 -4.81 1.13 -11.42
C THR A 269 -3.90 2.35 -11.52
N LEU A 270 -3.33 2.57 -12.68
CA LEU A 270 -2.76 3.85 -13.11
C LEU A 270 -3.56 4.42 -14.29
N LYS A 271 -3.45 5.74 -14.49
CA LYS A 271 -3.86 6.40 -15.71
C LYS A 271 -2.75 7.32 -16.18
N GLY A 272 -2.25 7.06 -17.37
CA GLY A 272 -1.30 7.90 -18.07
C GLY A 272 -1.98 8.72 -19.17
N ASP A 273 -1.33 9.79 -19.58
CA ASP A 273 -1.83 10.71 -20.62
C ASP A 273 -1.75 10.13 -22.04
N VAL A 274 -0.93 9.10 -22.26
CA VAL A 274 -0.77 8.41 -23.55
C VAL A 274 -1.40 7.04 -23.55
N SER A 275 -1.06 6.18 -22.57
CA SER A 275 -1.53 4.78 -22.53
C SER A 275 -2.94 4.62 -21.95
N GLY A 276 -3.48 5.68 -21.34
CA GLY A 276 -4.79 5.66 -20.69
C GLY A 276 -4.80 4.84 -19.39
N ARG A 277 -5.97 4.26 -19.07
CA ARG A 277 -6.17 3.50 -17.83
C ARG A 277 -5.65 2.07 -17.98
N GLN A 278 -4.78 1.66 -17.07
CA GLN A 278 -4.26 0.31 -16.94
C GLN A 278 -4.51 -0.21 -15.53
N SER A 279 -4.98 -1.45 -15.42
CA SER A 279 -5.28 -2.07 -14.12
C SER A 279 -4.56 -3.40 -13.98
N PHE A 280 -3.99 -3.63 -12.80
CA PHE A 280 -3.19 -4.79 -12.46
C PHE A 280 -3.90 -5.58 -11.36
N PHE A 281 -4.25 -6.81 -11.67
CA PHE A 281 -4.96 -7.70 -10.78
C PHE A 281 -4.03 -8.80 -10.26
N GLY A 282 -4.10 -9.11 -8.96
CA GLY A 282 -3.29 -10.19 -8.39
C GLY A 282 -3.36 -10.27 -6.87
N GLN A 283 -2.52 -11.14 -6.32
CA GLN A 283 -2.37 -11.27 -4.87
C GLN A 283 -1.48 -10.15 -4.33
N GLY A 284 -2.06 -9.30 -3.48
CA GLY A 284 -1.39 -8.14 -2.89
C GLY A 284 -0.45 -8.46 -1.72
N ALA A 285 -0.41 -9.72 -1.26
CA ALA A 285 0.43 -10.20 -0.17
C ALA A 285 0.66 -11.71 -0.29
N GLY A 286 1.55 -12.24 0.55
CA GLY A 286 1.85 -13.67 0.62
C GLY A 286 3.34 -13.95 0.55
N ARG A 287 3.75 -15.15 1.05
CA ARG A 287 5.16 -15.53 1.14
C ARG A 287 5.87 -15.42 -0.21
N TYR A 288 5.44 -16.21 -1.18
CA TYR A 288 6.09 -16.26 -2.49
C TYR A 288 5.77 -15.06 -3.37
N PRO A 289 4.53 -14.53 -3.43
CA PRO A 289 4.26 -13.32 -4.20
C PRO A 289 5.16 -12.14 -3.78
N THR A 290 5.31 -11.90 -2.49
CA THR A 290 6.17 -10.79 -2.00
C THR A 290 7.66 -11.10 -2.19
N ALA A 291 8.11 -12.32 -1.83
CA ALA A 291 9.50 -12.72 -2.02
C ALA A 291 9.92 -12.72 -3.50
N TYR A 292 9.01 -13.01 -4.43
CA TYR A 292 9.26 -12.93 -5.86
C TYR A 292 9.71 -11.52 -6.27
N ASN A 293 9.00 -10.48 -5.85
CA ASN A 293 9.37 -9.10 -6.17
C ASN A 293 10.66 -8.64 -5.46
N VAL A 294 10.95 -9.14 -4.25
CA VAL A 294 12.27 -8.92 -3.62
C VAL A 294 13.39 -9.50 -4.48
N VAL A 295 13.23 -10.73 -4.96
CA VAL A 295 14.25 -11.38 -5.82
C VAL A 295 14.34 -10.70 -7.19
N GLN A 296 13.22 -10.20 -7.75
CA GLN A 296 13.24 -9.40 -8.97
C GLN A 296 14.00 -8.08 -8.79
N ASP A 297 13.83 -7.40 -7.66
CA ASP A 297 14.60 -6.19 -7.33
C ASP A 297 16.12 -6.49 -7.25
N CYS A 298 16.50 -7.63 -6.67
CA CYS A 298 17.88 -8.10 -6.70
C CYS A 298 18.38 -8.36 -8.15
N MET A 299 17.54 -8.95 -8.99
CA MET A 299 17.86 -9.16 -10.41
C MET A 299 18.03 -7.84 -11.17
N ASP A 300 17.23 -6.83 -10.82
CA ASP A 300 17.38 -5.50 -11.41
C ASP A 300 18.74 -4.89 -11.10
N PHE A 301 19.27 -5.07 -9.88
CA PHE A 301 20.63 -4.62 -9.55
C PHE A 301 21.70 -5.35 -10.40
N LEU A 302 21.57 -6.66 -10.57
CA LEU A 302 22.49 -7.44 -11.45
C LEU A 302 22.46 -6.96 -12.91
N ASN A 303 21.34 -6.37 -13.34
CA ASN A 303 21.14 -5.80 -14.67
C ASN A 303 21.41 -4.29 -14.73
N GLY A 304 21.97 -3.67 -13.68
CA GLY A 304 22.30 -2.25 -13.63
C GLY A 304 21.11 -1.31 -13.46
N ARG A 305 19.96 -1.80 -12.97
CA ARG A 305 18.74 -1.02 -12.73
C ARG A 305 18.58 -0.72 -11.24
N GLY A 306 19.09 0.42 -10.77
CA GLY A 306 19.20 0.71 -9.35
C GLY A 306 18.03 1.47 -8.71
N PHE A 307 17.40 2.41 -9.43
CA PHE A 307 16.35 3.29 -8.92
C PHE A 307 15.13 3.29 -9.81
N TYR A 308 13.94 3.51 -9.22
CA TYR A 308 12.70 3.69 -9.98
C TYR A 308 12.70 4.99 -10.79
N CYS A 309 13.16 6.07 -10.18
CA CYS A 309 13.25 7.40 -10.78
C CYS A 309 14.11 8.30 -9.91
N SER A 310 14.43 9.48 -10.43
CA SER A 310 15.00 10.54 -9.60
C SER A 310 14.04 10.87 -8.44
N TYR A 311 14.58 11.01 -7.25
CA TYR A 311 13.89 11.57 -6.10
C TYR A 311 13.47 13.01 -6.42
N GLY A 312 12.21 13.33 -6.14
CA GLY A 312 11.65 14.67 -6.34
C GLY A 312 11.52 15.48 -5.05
N GLU A 313 11.20 16.74 -5.20
CA GLU A 313 10.98 17.65 -4.08
C GLU A 313 9.80 17.22 -3.21
N LYS A 314 9.81 17.66 -1.95
CA LYS A 314 8.66 17.52 -1.06
C LYS A 314 7.56 18.47 -1.47
N VAL A 315 6.35 17.94 -1.68
CA VAL A 315 5.19 18.68 -2.15
C VAL A 315 4.00 18.53 -1.21
N ALA A 316 3.22 19.59 -1.07
CA ALA A 316 1.98 19.57 -0.29
C ALA A 316 0.88 18.80 -1.03
N VAL A 317 -0.01 18.17 -0.25
CA VAL A 317 -1.21 17.52 -0.75
C VAL A 317 -2.41 18.45 -0.60
N ASN A 318 -3.23 18.53 -1.65
CA ASN A 318 -4.46 19.30 -1.69
C ASN A 318 -5.63 18.36 -1.99
N ASN A 319 -6.56 18.20 -1.06
CA ASN A 319 -7.73 17.33 -1.16
C ASN A 319 -9.05 18.13 -1.26
N GLU A 320 -9.03 19.28 -1.96
CA GLU A 320 -10.20 20.12 -2.22
C GLU A 320 -11.11 19.57 -3.34
N GLU A 321 -10.75 18.46 -3.94
CA GLU A 321 -11.62 17.71 -4.85
C GLU A 321 -12.97 17.41 -4.17
N LYS A 322 -14.07 17.68 -4.89
CA LYS A 322 -15.42 17.52 -4.34
C LYS A 322 -16.04 16.19 -4.71
N ARG A 323 -16.59 15.51 -3.70
CA ARG A 323 -17.31 14.25 -3.82
C ARG A 323 -18.63 14.30 -3.03
N ALA A 324 -19.65 13.62 -3.51
CA ALA A 324 -20.81 13.31 -2.70
C ALA A 324 -20.52 12.08 -1.82
N TYR A 325 -21.08 12.05 -0.62
CA TYR A 325 -20.85 10.99 0.35
C TYR A 325 -22.14 10.44 0.93
N TYR A 326 -22.17 9.11 1.08
CA TYR A 326 -23.05 8.45 2.02
C TYR A 326 -22.45 8.59 3.41
N VAL A 327 -23.22 9.11 4.37
CA VAL A 327 -22.77 9.37 5.74
C VAL A 327 -23.79 8.80 6.73
N ARG A 328 -23.36 7.87 7.58
CA ARG A 328 -24.16 7.32 8.66
C ARG A 328 -23.47 7.60 10.00
N GLY A 329 -24.21 8.24 10.92
CA GLY A 329 -23.69 8.62 12.25
C GLY A 329 -24.46 9.76 12.85
N ALA A 330 -23.83 10.52 13.75
CA ALA A 330 -24.41 11.71 14.34
C ALA A 330 -24.62 12.79 13.25
N VAL A 331 -25.74 13.46 13.31
CA VAL A 331 -26.10 14.55 12.39
C VAL A 331 -25.90 15.87 13.10
N ASP A 332 -24.88 16.61 12.71
CA ASP A 332 -24.62 17.96 13.18
C ASP A 332 -25.08 19.03 12.18
N ALA A 333 -24.87 20.31 12.52
CA ALA A 333 -25.29 21.42 11.68
C ALA A 333 -24.56 21.46 10.33
N TRP A 334 -23.27 21.03 10.30
CA TRP A 334 -22.50 20.99 9.06
C TRP A 334 -23.03 19.93 8.11
N LEU A 335 -23.25 18.71 8.61
CA LEU A 335 -23.78 17.61 7.80
C LEU A 335 -25.19 17.94 7.30
N GLN A 336 -26.04 18.53 8.15
CA GLN A 336 -27.41 18.94 7.78
C GLN A 336 -27.40 20.02 6.68
N ALA A 337 -26.49 20.99 6.73
CA ALA A 337 -26.38 22.04 5.71
C ALA A 337 -25.90 21.50 4.35
N ASN A 338 -25.12 20.44 4.37
CA ASN A 338 -24.60 19.77 3.17
C ASN A 338 -25.45 18.58 2.71
N ALA A 339 -26.57 18.29 3.36
CA ALA A 339 -27.47 17.21 2.96
C ALA A 339 -28.09 17.50 1.58
N ASP A 340 -28.21 16.44 0.76
CA ASP A 340 -28.91 16.43 -0.52
C ASP A 340 -30.15 15.52 -0.44
N GLU A 341 -29.95 14.25 -0.09
CA GLU A 341 -31.01 13.26 0.08
C GLU A 341 -30.72 12.33 1.26
N THR A 342 -31.65 11.40 1.53
CA THR A 342 -31.45 10.38 2.57
C THR A 342 -31.60 8.98 1.99
N TRP A 343 -30.69 8.07 2.39
CA TRP A 343 -30.80 6.64 2.12
C TRP A 343 -31.04 5.88 3.43
N GLY A 344 -32.32 5.72 3.77
CA GLY A 344 -32.71 5.17 5.08
C GLY A 344 -32.35 6.11 6.23
N GLU A 345 -31.49 5.66 7.14
CA GLU A 345 -31.00 6.45 8.28
C GLU A 345 -29.77 7.33 7.94
N ALA A 346 -29.21 7.16 6.75
CA ALA A 346 -28.00 7.87 6.33
C ALA A 346 -28.35 9.12 5.50
N ILE A 347 -27.46 10.10 5.56
CA ILE A 347 -27.48 11.29 4.72
C ILE A 347 -26.58 11.05 3.52
N VAL A 348 -27.06 11.41 2.33
CA VAL A 348 -26.22 11.60 1.15
C VAL A 348 -25.97 13.10 1.02
N THR A 349 -24.70 13.49 0.89
CA THR A 349 -24.33 14.90 0.82
C THR A 349 -24.37 15.42 -0.62
N LYS A 350 -24.53 16.73 -0.76
CA LYS A 350 -24.04 17.46 -1.94
C LYS A 350 -22.53 17.25 -2.05
N PRO A 351 -21.92 17.51 -3.22
CA PRO A 351 -20.46 17.44 -3.34
C PRO A 351 -19.76 18.40 -2.37
N VAL A 352 -18.99 17.83 -1.42
CA VAL A 352 -18.13 18.52 -0.46
C VAL A 352 -16.67 18.13 -0.72
N SER A 353 -15.69 18.94 -0.23
CA SER A 353 -14.30 18.56 -0.41
C SER A 353 -13.97 17.28 0.36
N VAL A 354 -13.04 16.48 -0.18
CA VAL A 354 -12.51 15.30 0.51
C VAL A 354 -11.93 15.70 1.86
N GLN A 355 -11.22 16.83 1.90
CA GLN A 355 -10.62 17.34 3.13
C GLN A 355 -11.66 17.67 4.20
N ASP A 356 -12.75 18.37 3.84
CA ASP A 356 -13.82 18.71 4.80
C ASP A 356 -14.52 17.48 5.33
N MET A 357 -14.83 16.49 4.46
CA MET A 357 -15.44 15.23 4.89
C MET A 357 -14.56 14.47 5.86
N HIS A 358 -13.25 14.37 5.59
CA HIS A 358 -12.34 13.69 6.50
C HIS A 358 -12.10 14.47 7.80
N ASN A 359 -12.13 15.80 7.78
CA ASN A 359 -12.10 16.61 8.99
C ASN A 359 -13.34 16.38 9.85
N TRP A 360 -14.52 16.37 9.22
CA TRP A 360 -15.78 16.03 9.90
C TRP A 360 -15.71 14.62 10.52
N LEU A 361 -15.18 13.63 9.79
CA LEU A 361 -15.05 12.26 10.30
C LEU A 361 -14.12 12.16 11.53
N LYS A 362 -13.04 12.95 11.59
CA LYS A 362 -12.15 13.00 12.76
C LYS A 362 -12.89 13.44 14.04
N GLU A 363 -13.85 14.33 13.92
CA GLU A 363 -14.72 14.78 15.02
C GLU A 363 -15.83 13.79 15.35
N HIS A 364 -16.11 12.85 14.42
CA HIS A 364 -17.18 11.85 14.52
C HIS A 364 -16.65 10.42 14.32
N PRO A 365 -15.75 9.90 15.19
CA PRO A 365 -15.01 8.65 14.94
C PRO A 365 -15.88 7.39 14.86
N ASN A 366 -17.12 7.45 15.34
CA ASN A 366 -18.10 6.35 15.25
C ASN A 366 -18.97 6.41 13.97
N ALA A 367 -18.82 7.45 13.17
CA ALA A 367 -19.51 7.56 11.90
C ALA A 367 -18.91 6.63 10.84
N PHE A 368 -19.68 6.31 9.82
CA PHE A 368 -19.22 5.66 8.61
C PHE A 368 -19.49 6.56 7.41
N ILE A 369 -18.48 6.70 6.56
CA ILE A 369 -18.58 7.42 5.30
C ILE A 369 -18.25 6.51 4.12
N ALA A 370 -18.86 6.75 2.98
CA ALA A 370 -18.46 6.16 1.71
C ALA A 370 -18.68 7.18 0.58
N ALA A 371 -17.64 7.45 -0.21
CA ALA A 371 -17.78 8.33 -1.36
C ALA A 371 -18.68 7.70 -2.43
N LEU A 372 -19.58 8.46 -3.03
CA LEU A 372 -20.39 8.01 -4.15
C LEU A 372 -19.56 7.87 -5.42
N PRO A 373 -19.99 7.05 -6.41
CA PRO A 373 -19.33 6.97 -7.71
C PRO A 373 -19.22 8.38 -8.34
N GLU A 374 -18.08 8.64 -9.01
CA GLU A 374 -18.02 9.82 -9.87
C GLU A 374 -19.02 9.63 -11.01
N LYS A 375 -19.94 10.58 -11.17
CA LYS A 375 -20.79 10.57 -12.36
C LYS A 375 -19.87 10.66 -13.57
N THR A 376 -19.80 9.61 -14.36
CA THR A 376 -19.11 9.64 -15.66
C THR A 376 -19.83 10.71 -16.49
N LEU A 377 -19.14 11.83 -16.73
CA LEU A 377 -19.59 12.88 -17.66
C LEU A 377 -19.55 12.36 -19.08
#